data_2609cfee0ed9b27c160d110dd13fc63a
#
_entry.id   2609cfee0ed9b27c160d110dd13fc63a
#
_cell.length_a   1.000
_cell.length_b   1.000
_cell.length_c   1.000
_cell.angle_alpha   90.00
_cell.angle_beta   90.00
_cell.angle_gamma   90.00
#
_symmetry.space_group_name_H-M   'P 1'
#
loop_
_entity.id
_entity.type
_entity.pdbx_description
1 polymer ?
#
loop_
_entity_poly.entity_id
_entity_poly.type
_entity_poly.pdbx_seq_one_letter_code
_entity_poly.pdbx_strand_id
1 'polypeptide(L)'
;MSEPVSWTGFLNIFKCMDKLIIIDSCMREESRTRVILDAAKDVLSARYDIETIDVNATGLPPVTPEMLKERTSGKVPEKTVALARKIASADRIVIAAPFWDMSFPAVLKAFFENMSLYNVTFTDDGTTCTGLCKCRKVLYITTRGMDIPTGDFRDQGSSYLKALSSLWGLGEVITVAAWNLDYMPVEKVVGKVRETADLARSIAEEF
;
A
#
# COMPACT_ATOMS: atom_id res chain seq x y z
N MET A 1 19.66 -46.56 38.19
CA MET A 1 20.31 -45.54 37.34
C MET A 1 19.31 -45.15 36.28
N SER A 2 18.62 -44.06 36.47
CA SER A 2 17.61 -43.51 35.55
C SER A 2 18.28 -42.48 34.67
N GLU A 3 18.23 -42.70 33.34
CA GLU A 3 18.76 -41.75 32.35
C GLU A 3 17.95 -40.43 32.39
N PRO A 4 18.61 -39.27 32.22
CA PRO A 4 17.90 -38.00 32.17
C PRO A 4 17.22 -37.84 30.78
N VAL A 5 15.91 -37.57 30.78
CA VAL A 5 15.11 -37.19 29.62
C VAL A 5 15.65 -35.88 29.04
N SER A 6 16.19 -35.90 27.85
CA SER A 6 16.69 -34.72 27.17
C SER A 6 15.51 -33.87 26.64
N TRP A 7 15.34 -32.66 27.16
CA TRP A 7 14.35 -31.66 26.75
C TRP A 7 14.78 -30.82 25.52
N THR A 8 15.50 -31.42 24.59
CA THR A 8 16.02 -30.72 23.41
C THR A 8 15.10 -30.84 22.18
N GLY A 9 13.79 -30.65 22.34
CA GLY A 9 12.85 -30.90 21.22
C GLY A 9 11.69 -29.91 21.03
N PHE A 10 11.54 -28.85 21.82
CA PHE A 10 10.38 -27.95 21.74
C PHE A 10 10.74 -26.47 21.75
N LEU A 11 11.73 -26.05 21.00
CA LEU A 11 11.79 -24.67 20.52
C LEU A 11 11.10 -24.63 19.15
N ASN A 12 9.78 -24.80 19.14
CA ASN A 12 8.94 -24.33 18.05
C ASN A 12 9.04 -22.79 18.08
N ILE A 13 10.02 -22.26 17.37
CA ILE A 13 10.11 -20.84 17.05
C ILE A 13 8.86 -20.56 16.21
N PHE A 14 7.81 -20.01 16.86
CA PHE A 14 6.73 -19.36 16.13
C PHE A 14 7.39 -18.23 15.36
N LYS A 15 7.76 -18.51 14.10
CA LYS A 15 8.22 -17.46 13.19
C LYS A 15 7.05 -16.50 13.04
N CYS A 16 7.11 -15.36 13.73
CA CYS A 16 6.13 -14.31 13.55
C CYS A 16 6.12 -13.96 12.06
N MET A 17 4.97 -14.08 11.42
CA MET A 17 4.82 -13.71 10.01
C MET A 17 5.10 -12.22 9.87
N ASP A 18 5.78 -11.84 8.79
CA ASP A 18 6.00 -10.44 8.45
C ASP A 18 4.65 -9.74 8.21
N LYS A 19 4.54 -8.49 8.63
CA LYS A 19 3.31 -7.70 8.53
C LYS A 19 3.18 -7.07 7.14
N LEU A 20 2.04 -7.31 6.51
CA LEU A 20 1.67 -6.67 5.26
C LEU A 20 0.42 -5.82 5.45
N ILE A 21 0.49 -4.56 5.04
CA ILE A 21 -0.67 -3.67 5.02
C ILE A 21 -1.17 -3.50 3.59
N ILE A 22 -2.46 -3.74 3.39
CA ILE A 22 -3.17 -3.40 2.17
C ILE A 22 -3.88 -2.07 2.38
N ILE A 23 -3.59 -1.08 1.54
CA ILE A 23 -4.28 0.21 1.48
C ILE A 23 -5.21 0.16 0.28
N ASP A 24 -6.51 -0.09 0.53
CA ASP A 24 -7.53 -0.20 -0.51
C ASP A 24 -8.34 1.09 -0.61
N SER A 25 -8.30 1.72 -1.78
CA SER A 25 -9.11 2.90 -2.11
C SER A 25 -10.11 2.63 -3.25
N CYS A 26 -10.42 1.36 -3.52
CA CYS A 26 -11.41 0.97 -4.52
C CYS A 26 -12.83 1.31 -4.01
N MET A 27 -13.51 2.25 -4.68
CA MET A 27 -14.82 2.76 -4.25
C MET A 27 -16.00 1.95 -4.80
N ARG A 28 -15.82 1.30 -5.97
CA ARG A 28 -16.89 0.57 -6.62
C ARG A 28 -16.98 -0.85 -6.09
N GLU A 29 -18.17 -1.38 -5.92
CA GLU A 29 -18.40 -2.78 -5.56
C GLU A 29 -17.78 -3.72 -6.60
N GLU A 30 -18.04 -3.47 -7.89
CA GLU A 30 -17.44 -4.20 -9.01
C GLU A 30 -16.14 -3.53 -9.50
N SER A 31 -15.13 -3.47 -8.63
CA SER A 31 -13.85 -2.84 -8.98
C SER A 31 -12.93 -3.81 -9.72
N ARG A 32 -12.56 -3.46 -10.97
CA ARG A 32 -11.54 -4.19 -11.74
C ARG A 32 -10.20 -4.22 -11.00
N THR A 33 -9.85 -3.15 -10.30
CA THR A 33 -8.63 -3.06 -9.49
C THR A 33 -8.67 -4.06 -8.32
N ARG A 34 -9.83 -4.22 -7.69
CA ARG A 34 -10.00 -5.18 -6.59
C ARG A 34 -9.86 -6.63 -7.05
N VAL A 35 -10.32 -6.97 -8.25
CA VAL A 35 -10.10 -8.31 -8.82
C VAL A 35 -8.61 -8.64 -8.91
N ILE A 36 -7.78 -7.68 -9.30
CA ILE A 36 -6.32 -7.86 -9.38
C ILE A 36 -5.70 -7.91 -7.96
N LEU A 37 -6.19 -7.08 -7.04
CA LEU A 37 -5.78 -7.10 -5.64
C LEU A 37 -6.05 -8.45 -4.98
N ASP A 38 -7.27 -8.98 -5.15
CA ASP A 38 -7.67 -10.25 -4.55
C ASP A 38 -6.78 -11.40 -5.04
N ALA A 39 -6.44 -11.39 -6.32
CA ALA A 39 -5.51 -12.38 -6.89
C ALA A 39 -4.10 -12.34 -6.25
N ALA A 40 -3.57 -11.15 -5.98
CA ALA A 40 -2.31 -11.01 -5.26
C ALA A 40 -2.45 -11.39 -3.78
N LYS A 41 -3.57 -10.99 -3.13
CA LYS A 41 -3.86 -11.27 -1.73
C LYS A 41 -3.94 -12.77 -1.43
N ASP A 42 -4.50 -13.56 -2.33
CA ASP A 42 -4.58 -15.02 -2.20
C ASP A 42 -3.18 -15.65 -1.99
N VAL A 43 -2.19 -15.17 -2.75
CA VAL A 43 -0.79 -15.63 -2.62
C VAL A 43 -0.13 -15.06 -1.36
N LEU A 44 -0.30 -13.78 -1.11
CA LEU A 44 0.34 -13.09 0.02
C LEU A 44 -0.15 -13.62 1.37
N SER A 45 -1.42 -14.06 1.47
CA SER A 45 -2.02 -14.55 2.72
C SER A 45 -1.32 -15.79 3.29
N ALA A 46 -0.63 -16.56 2.47
CA ALA A 46 0.16 -17.72 2.91
C ALA A 46 1.50 -17.33 3.55
N ARG A 47 1.96 -16.07 3.38
CA ARG A 47 3.31 -15.61 3.74
C ARG A 47 3.33 -14.47 4.74
N TYR A 48 2.26 -13.69 4.81
CA TYR A 48 2.18 -12.46 5.59
C TYR A 48 0.96 -12.45 6.51
N ASP A 49 1.12 -11.79 7.67
CA ASP A 49 0.00 -11.34 8.48
C ASP A 49 -0.57 -10.07 7.85
N ILE A 50 -1.75 -10.22 7.20
CA ILE A 50 -2.34 -9.17 6.36
C ILE A 50 -3.38 -8.38 7.12
N GLU A 51 -3.19 -7.06 7.19
CA GLU A 51 -4.22 -6.12 7.60
C GLU A 51 -4.64 -5.24 6.42
N THR A 52 -5.95 -5.12 6.18
CA THR A 52 -6.50 -4.26 5.13
C THR A 52 -7.08 -2.98 5.74
N ILE A 53 -6.65 -1.84 5.23
CA ILE A 53 -7.18 -0.51 5.52
C ILE A 53 -8.05 -0.09 4.34
N ASP A 54 -9.37 -0.07 4.53
CA ASP A 54 -10.28 0.56 3.60
C ASP A 54 -10.20 2.08 3.79
N VAL A 55 -9.57 2.75 2.82
CA VAL A 55 -9.35 4.20 2.87
C VAL A 55 -10.68 4.95 2.91
N ASN A 56 -11.72 4.44 2.23
CA ASN A 56 -13.03 5.08 2.17
C ASN A 56 -13.75 5.04 3.52
N ALA A 57 -13.46 4.04 4.35
CA ALA A 57 -14.03 3.89 5.68
C ALA A 57 -13.28 4.65 6.78
N THR A 58 -12.08 5.20 6.49
CA THR A 58 -11.28 5.91 7.51
C THR A 58 -11.90 7.21 7.99
N GLY A 59 -12.71 7.87 7.14
CA GLY A 59 -13.30 9.17 7.43
C GLY A 59 -12.28 10.30 7.56
N LEU A 60 -11.03 10.11 7.12
CA LEU A 60 -9.98 11.13 7.18
C LEU A 60 -10.25 12.24 6.17
N PRO A 61 -10.44 13.50 6.61
CA PRO A 61 -10.64 14.62 5.71
C PRO A 61 -9.33 15.06 5.05
N PRO A 62 -9.38 15.84 3.96
CA PRO A 62 -8.23 16.62 3.52
C PRO A 62 -7.66 17.46 4.66
N VAL A 63 -6.35 17.62 4.71
CA VAL A 63 -5.68 18.40 5.77
C VAL A 63 -6.05 19.87 5.64
N THR A 64 -6.60 20.44 6.71
CA THR A 64 -6.98 21.87 6.77
C THR A 64 -5.90 22.72 7.42
N PRO A 65 -5.94 24.06 7.26
CA PRO A 65 -5.02 24.97 7.96
C PRO A 65 -5.06 24.80 9.48
N GLU A 66 -6.24 24.57 10.06
CA GLU A 66 -6.43 24.32 11.49
C GLU A 66 -5.73 23.03 11.94
N MET A 67 -5.94 21.93 11.20
CA MET A 67 -5.27 20.66 11.44
C MET A 67 -3.75 20.81 11.34
N LEU A 68 -3.26 21.59 10.38
CA LEU A 68 -1.82 21.83 10.23
C LEU A 68 -1.26 22.57 11.45
N LYS A 69 -1.97 23.60 11.92
CA LYS A 69 -1.60 24.36 13.13
C LYS A 69 -1.58 23.46 14.38
N GLU A 70 -2.56 22.56 14.51
CA GLU A 70 -2.60 21.60 15.61
C GLU A 70 -1.42 20.60 15.52
N ARG A 71 -1.12 20.06 14.36
CA ARG A 71 0.04 19.18 14.13
C ARG A 71 1.37 19.84 14.49
N THR A 72 1.54 21.11 14.11
CA THR A 72 2.76 21.88 14.44
C THR A 72 2.88 22.10 15.96
N SER A 73 1.78 22.13 16.70
CA SER A 73 1.77 22.21 18.16
C SER A 73 1.80 20.83 18.86
N GLY A 74 2.04 19.75 18.10
CA GLY A 74 2.09 18.38 18.62
C GLY A 74 0.72 17.75 18.88
N LYS A 75 -0.37 18.37 18.46
CA LYS A 75 -1.74 17.89 18.66
C LYS A 75 -2.20 17.14 17.41
N VAL A 76 -1.99 15.83 17.40
CA VAL A 76 -2.50 14.93 16.35
C VAL A 76 -3.46 13.96 16.99
N PRO A 77 -4.66 13.71 16.41
CA PRO A 77 -5.59 12.71 16.94
C PRO A 77 -4.91 11.35 17.12
N GLU A 78 -5.09 10.73 18.29
CA GLU A 78 -4.44 9.46 18.63
C GLU A 78 -4.70 8.35 17.58
N LYS A 79 -5.93 8.28 17.06
CA LYS A 79 -6.31 7.35 15.99
C LYS A 79 -5.47 7.54 14.73
N THR A 80 -5.18 8.78 14.35
CA THR A 80 -4.34 9.11 13.19
C THR A 80 -2.90 8.69 13.44
N VAL A 81 -2.36 8.97 14.63
CA VAL A 81 -1.00 8.55 15.02
C VAL A 81 -0.89 7.02 15.06
N ALA A 82 -1.88 6.32 15.62
CA ALA A 82 -1.90 4.87 15.68
C ALA A 82 -1.90 4.25 14.27
N LEU A 83 -2.71 4.80 13.35
CA LEU A 83 -2.77 4.35 11.97
C LEU A 83 -1.46 4.59 11.22
N ALA A 84 -0.85 5.77 11.39
CA ALA A 84 0.45 6.09 10.79
C ALA A 84 1.57 5.18 11.33
N ARG A 85 1.60 4.90 12.64
CA ARG A 85 2.56 3.95 13.24
C ARG A 85 2.38 2.54 12.71
N LYS A 86 1.14 2.12 12.48
CA LYS A 86 0.84 0.83 11.88
C LYS A 86 1.46 0.71 10.49
N ILE A 87 1.27 1.72 9.64
CA ILE A 87 1.88 1.79 8.30
C ILE A 87 3.40 1.83 8.40
N ALA A 88 3.95 2.65 9.28
CA ALA A 88 5.40 2.77 9.46
C ALA A 88 6.07 1.46 9.92
N SER A 89 5.34 0.60 10.65
CA SER A 89 5.84 -0.69 11.15
C SER A 89 5.63 -1.87 10.20
N ALA A 90 4.96 -1.69 9.07
CA ALA A 90 4.72 -2.75 8.09
C ALA A 90 6.01 -3.17 7.39
N ASP A 91 6.17 -4.48 7.14
CA ASP A 91 7.29 -5.03 6.36
C ASP A 91 7.07 -4.88 4.86
N ARG A 92 5.81 -4.94 4.45
CA ARG A 92 5.35 -4.79 3.05
C ARG A 92 4.07 -3.97 2.99
N ILE A 93 3.88 -3.26 1.88
CA ILE A 93 2.66 -2.50 1.62
C ILE A 93 2.14 -2.83 0.23
N VAL A 94 0.83 -3.09 0.14
CA VAL A 94 0.11 -3.16 -1.13
C VAL A 94 -0.84 -1.97 -1.19
N ILE A 95 -0.85 -1.24 -2.29
CA ILE A 95 -1.77 -0.11 -2.52
C ILE A 95 -2.64 -0.47 -3.70
N ALA A 96 -3.95 -0.53 -3.51
CA ALA A 96 -4.91 -0.75 -4.58
C ALA A 96 -5.75 0.52 -4.80
N ALA A 97 -5.62 1.11 -5.98
CA ALA A 97 -6.34 2.32 -6.34
C ALA A 97 -6.70 2.37 -7.82
N PRO A 98 -7.96 2.68 -8.18
CA PRO A 98 -8.30 2.97 -9.57
C PRO A 98 -7.59 4.25 -10.03
N PHE A 99 -7.36 4.35 -11.34
CA PHE A 99 -6.74 5.52 -11.95
C PHE A 99 -7.80 6.59 -12.25
N TRP A 100 -7.73 7.72 -11.57
CA TRP A 100 -8.63 8.86 -11.74
C TRP A 100 -7.82 10.13 -11.95
N ASP A 101 -8.23 10.96 -12.89
CA ASP A 101 -7.63 12.28 -13.17
C ASP A 101 -6.09 12.24 -13.22
N MET A 102 -5.57 11.31 -14.00
CA MET A 102 -4.14 11.05 -14.22
C MET A 102 -3.39 10.53 -12.98
N SER A 103 -4.09 10.19 -11.90
CA SER A 103 -3.50 9.70 -10.65
C SER A 103 -4.41 8.65 -9.99
N PHE A 104 -4.78 8.82 -8.77
CA PHE A 104 -5.67 7.99 -7.97
C PHE A 104 -6.73 8.87 -7.26
N PRO A 105 -7.80 8.28 -6.67
CA PRO A 105 -8.86 9.06 -6.03
C PRO A 105 -8.33 10.03 -4.96
N ALA A 106 -8.95 11.21 -4.86
CA ALA A 106 -8.57 12.25 -3.91
C ALA A 106 -8.56 11.77 -2.45
N VAL A 107 -9.44 10.81 -2.10
CA VAL A 107 -9.47 10.19 -0.76
C VAL A 107 -8.14 9.52 -0.40
N LEU A 108 -7.48 8.88 -1.36
CA LEU A 108 -6.16 8.27 -1.14
C LEU A 108 -5.08 9.33 -0.94
N LYS A 109 -5.14 10.45 -1.67
CA LYS A 109 -4.23 11.58 -1.44
C LYS A 109 -4.41 12.18 -0.05
N ALA A 110 -5.66 12.43 0.37
CA ALA A 110 -5.97 12.90 1.71
C ALA A 110 -5.48 11.91 2.79
N PHE A 111 -5.63 10.61 2.54
CA PHE A 111 -5.10 9.57 3.41
C PHE A 111 -3.58 9.69 3.57
N PHE A 112 -2.81 9.78 2.49
CA PHE A 112 -1.36 9.93 2.56
C PHE A 112 -0.93 11.21 3.28
N GLU A 113 -1.62 12.33 3.07
CA GLU A 113 -1.36 13.58 3.80
C GLU A 113 -1.60 13.43 5.31
N ASN A 114 -2.62 12.67 5.70
CA ASN A 114 -2.88 12.39 7.10
C ASN A 114 -1.86 11.43 7.72
N MET A 115 -1.30 10.52 6.92
CA MET A 115 -0.27 9.57 7.38
C MET A 115 1.14 10.16 7.36
N SER A 116 1.38 11.27 6.64
CA SER A 116 2.66 11.99 6.63
C SER A 116 2.84 12.75 7.94
N LEU A 117 3.28 12.03 8.97
CA LEU A 117 3.47 12.58 10.32
C LEU A 117 4.95 12.63 10.69
N TYR A 118 5.37 13.80 11.15
CA TYR A 118 6.72 14.04 11.65
C TYR A 118 7.04 13.10 12.83
N ASN A 119 8.23 12.52 12.82
CA ASN A 119 8.69 11.52 13.80
C ASN A 119 7.86 10.23 13.84
N VAL A 120 7.08 9.95 12.80
CA VAL A 120 6.32 8.69 12.65
C VAL A 120 6.65 8.02 11.33
N THR A 121 6.35 8.68 10.20
CA THR A 121 6.64 8.16 8.86
C THR A 121 7.90 8.77 8.24
N PHE A 122 8.28 9.94 8.67
CA PHE A 122 9.52 10.62 8.30
C PHE A 122 9.99 11.57 9.39
N THR A 123 11.24 12.00 9.31
CA THR A 123 11.80 13.07 10.13
C THR A 123 12.66 14.01 9.28
N ASP A 124 13.03 15.16 9.83
CA ASP A 124 13.87 16.16 9.17
C ASP A 124 14.83 16.75 10.21
N ASP A 125 16.09 16.87 9.87
CA ASP A 125 17.13 17.45 10.74
C ASP A 125 17.44 18.92 10.41
N GLY A 126 16.64 19.55 9.54
CA GLY A 126 16.83 20.91 9.04
C GLY A 126 17.70 20.99 7.77
N THR A 127 18.25 19.85 7.32
CA THR A 127 19.04 19.73 6.09
C THR A 127 18.54 18.61 5.18
N THR A 128 18.02 17.53 5.76
CA THR A 128 17.62 16.33 5.03
C THR A 128 16.40 15.67 5.68
N CYS A 129 15.41 15.32 4.85
CA CYS A 129 14.31 14.44 5.25
C CYS A 129 14.74 12.99 5.22
N THR A 130 14.44 12.25 6.29
CA THR A 130 14.72 10.81 6.41
C THR A 130 13.43 10.05 6.65
N GLY A 131 13.17 9.02 5.82
CA GLY A 131 12.03 8.13 6.00
C GLY A 131 12.22 7.18 7.18
N LEU A 132 11.16 6.96 7.95
CA LEU A 132 11.19 6.15 9.17
C LEU A 132 10.43 4.82 9.02
N CYS A 133 9.83 4.55 7.87
CA CYS A 133 9.06 3.32 7.66
C CYS A 133 9.98 2.09 7.52
N LYS A 134 9.52 0.97 8.06
CA LYS A 134 10.21 -0.32 7.99
C LYS A 134 10.11 -0.99 6.62
N CYS A 135 9.06 -0.70 5.87
CA CYS A 135 8.75 -1.28 4.57
C CYS A 135 9.95 -1.22 3.61
N ARG A 136 10.11 -2.25 2.77
CA ARG A 136 11.19 -2.32 1.76
C ARG A 136 10.67 -2.52 0.34
N LYS A 137 9.40 -2.87 0.21
CA LYS A 137 8.74 -3.04 -1.10
C LYS A 137 7.28 -2.60 -1.01
N VAL A 138 6.83 -1.90 -2.03
CA VAL A 138 5.43 -1.49 -2.23
C VAL A 138 4.94 -2.08 -3.54
N LEU A 139 3.80 -2.76 -3.51
CA LEU A 139 3.09 -3.19 -4.71
C LEU A 139 1.92 -2.23 -4.95
N TYR A 140 1.96 -1.49 -6.05
CA TYR A 140 0.87 -0.63 -6.49
C TYR A 140 0.06 -1.31 -7.58
N ILE A 141 -1.21 -1.56 -7.31
CA ILE A 141 -2.17 -2.19 -8.22
C ILE A 141 -3.18 -1.14 -8.68
N THR A 142 -3.31 -0.99 -10.00
CA THR A 142 -4.22 0.02 -10.58
C THR A 142 -4.86 -0.46 -11.88
N THR A 143 -6.01 0.11 -12.23
CA THR A 143 -6.65 -0.09 -13.53
C THR A 143 -6.99 1.25 -14.15
N ARG A 144 -6.69 1.40 -15.44
CA ARG A 144 -6.78 2.66 -16.20
C ARG A 144 -7.68 2.47 -17.41
N GLY A 145 -8.66 3.34 -17.57
CA GLY A 145 -9.53 3.36 -18.76
C GLY A 145 -8.75 3.77 -20.01
N MET A 146 -7.91 4.79 -19.89
CA MET A 146 -7.12 5.36 -20.97
C MET A 146 -5.91 4.49 -21.34
N ASP A 147 -5.39 4.69 -22.54
CA ASP A 147 -4.13 4.09 -23.02
C ASP A 147 -2.93 4.85 -22.42
N ILE A 148 -2.67 4.54 -21.17
CA ILE A 148 -1.57 5.12 -20.38
C ILE A 148 -0.80 3.97 -19.73
N PRO A 149 0.28 3.50 -20.34
CA PRO A 149 1.14 2.48 -19.74
C PRO A 149 1.88 3.02 -18.51
N THR A 150 2.37 2.11 -17.67
CA THR A 150 3.21 2.49 -16.54
C THR A 150 4.49 3.16 -17.03
N GLY A 151 4.82 4.31 -16.44
CA GLY A 151 5.98 5.13 -16.83
C GLY A 151 5.69 6.19 -17.88
N ASP A 152 4.47 6.24 -18.46
CA ASP A 152 4.02 7.39 -19.25
C ASP A 152 4.03 8.66 -18.37
N PHE A 153 4.34 9.83 -18.94
CA PHE A 153 4.37 11.10 -18.18
C PHE A 153 3.00 11.44 -17.55
N ARG A 154 1.90 10.93 -18.10
CA ARG A 154 0.54 11.07 -17.55
C ARG A 154 0.26 10.13 -16.37
N ASP A 155 1.11 9.12 -16.13
CA ASP A 155 1.01 8.23 -14.97
C ASP A 155 1.54 8.91 -13.71
N GLN A 156 0.77 9.87 -13.22
CA GLN A 156 1.11 10.60 -12.00
C GLN A 156 0.91 9.75 -10.73
N GLY A 157 0.10 8.69 -10.80
CA GLY A 157 -0.10 7.78 -9.67
C GLY A 157 1.17 7.03 -9.29
N SER A 158 1.80 6.37 -10.26
CA SER A 158 3.06 5.64 -10.02
C SER A 158 4.21 6.59 -9.65
N SER A 159 4.28 7.76 -10.30
CA SER A 159 5.30 8.78 -10.02
C SER A 159 5.16 9.34 -8.61
N TYR A 160 3.93 9.64 -8.18
CA TYR A 160 3.64 10.10 -6.83
C TYR A 160 4.08 9.06 -5.77
N LEU A 161 3.73 7.79 -5.96
CA LEU A 161 4.07 6.74 -4.99
C LEU A 161 5.58 6.51 -4.88
N LYS A 162 6.33 6.64 -5.98
CA LYS A 162 7.80 6.62 -5.94
C LYS A 162 8.36 7.80 -5.14
N ALA A 163 7.81 9.00 -5.33
CA ALA A 163 8.21 10.19 -4.57
C ALA A 163 7.85 10.04 -3.08
N LEU A 164 6.64 9.55 -2.77
CA LEU A 164 6.22 9.28 -1.39
C LEU A 164 7.10 8.21 -0.73
N SER A 165 7.47 7.16 -1.48
CA SER A 165 8.40 6.14 -1.00
C SER A 165 9.76 6.74 -0.62
N SER A 166 10.27 7.69 -1.39
CA SER A 166 11.50 8.41 -1.04
C SER A 166 11.36 9.19 0.28
N LEU A 167 10.20 9.84 0.49
CA LEU A 167 9.95 10.61 1.72
C LEU A 167 9.80 9.70 2.95
N TRP A 168 9.06 8.58 2.83
CA TRP A 168 8.76 7.70 3.96
C TRP A 168 9.78 6.57 4.16
N GLY A 169 10.66 6.33 3.18
CA GLY A 169 11.62 5.22 3.23
C GLY A 169 10.98 3.84 2.96
N LEU A 170 10.00 3.77 2.05
CA LEU A 170 9.26 2.52 1.79
C LEU A 170 10.01 1.52 0.88
N GLY A 171 11.10 1.94 0.25
CA GLY A 171 11.88 1.13 -0.68
C GLY A 171 11.31 1.10 -2.10
N GLU A 172 11.45 -0.03 -2.77
CA GLU A 172 11.05 -0.19 -4.17
C GLU A 172 9.53 -0.14 -4.35
N VAL A 173 9.07 0.59 -5.38
CA VAL A 173 7.65 0.62 -5.79
C VAL A 173 7.47 -0.12 -7.10
N ILE A 174 6.82 -1.28 -7.05
CA ILE A 174 6.44 -2.09 -8.21
C ILE A 174 5.01 -1.74 -8.59
N THR A 175 4.78 -1.36 -9.85
CA THR A 175 3.43 -1.05 -10.35
C THR A 175 2.90 -2.16 -11.24
N VAL A 176 1.73 -2.68 -10.91
CA VAL A 176 0.93 -3.60 -11.73
C VAL A 176 -0.31 -2.86 -12.22
N ALA A 177 -0.44 -2.69 -13.52
CA ALA A 177 -1.51 -1.91 -14.12
C ALA A 177 -2.16 -2.62 -15.31
N ALA A 178 -3.48 -2.66 -15.34
CA ALA A 178 -4.23 -2.89 -16.58
C ALA A 178 -4.64 -1.54 -17.17
N TRP A 179 -4.33 -1.27 -18.43
CA TRP A 179 -4.64 0.01 -19.08
C TRP A 179 -5.35 -0.18 -20.42
N ASN A 180 -5.85 0.89 -21.01
CA ASN A 180 -6.63 0.95 -22.23
C ASN A 180 -8.01 0.27 -22.14
N LEU A 181 -8.58 0.19 -20.92
CA LEU A 181 -9.76 -0.63 -20.66
C LEU A 181 -11.06 -0.01 -21.20
N ASP A 182 -11.10 1.32 -21.42
CA ASP A 182 -12.31 1.99 -21.91
C ASP A 182 -12.41 1.97 -23.47
N TYR A 183 -11.31 1.62 -24.14
CA TYR A 183 -11.24 1.55 -25.60
C TYR A 183 -11.23 0.12 -26.15
N MET A 184 -11.44 -0.87 -25.26
CA MET A 184 -11.49 -2.28 -25.63
C MET A 184 -12.93 -2.81 -25.60
N PRO A 185 -13.28 -3.78 -26.47
CA PRO A 185 -14.49 -4.57 -26.29
C PRO A 185 -14.51 -5.28 -24.94
N VAL A 186 -15.71 -5.46 -24.36
CA VAL A 186 -15.88 -5.99 -22.98
C VAL A 186 -15.16 -7.33 -22.79
N GLU A 187 -15.20 -8.21 -23.79
CA GLU A 187 -14.55 -9.53 -23.72
C GLU A 187 -13.03 -9.41 -23.59
N LYS A 188 -12.42 -8.44 -24.27
CA LYS A 188 -11.00 -8.14 -24.17
C LYS A 188 -10.61 -7.50 -22.84
N VAL A 189 -11.50 -6.66 -22.28
CA VAL A 189 -11.30 -6.08 -20.93
C VAL A 189 -11.19 -7.18 -19.89
N VAL A 190 -12.09 -8.17 -19.90
CA VAL A 190 -12.05 -9.31 -18.96
C VAL A 190 -10.75 -10.09 -19.10
N GLY A 191 -10.32 -10.37 -20.34
CA GLY A 191 -9.03 -11.02 -20.61
C GLY A 191 -7.85 -10.23 -20.05
N LYS A 192 -7.82 -8.90 -20.33
CA LYS A 192 -6.74 -8.01 -19.85
C LYS A 192 -6.64 -7.92 -18.34
N VAL A 193 -7.79 -7.84 -17.64
CA VAL A 193 -7.82 -7.83 -16.18
C VAL A 193 -7.32 -9.17 -15.62
N ARG A 194 -7.68 -10.30 -16.24
CA ARG A 194 -7.20 -11.63 -15.84
C ARG A 194 -5.70 -11.77 -16.03
N GLU A 195 -5.15 -11.42 -17.19
CA GLU A 195 -3.70 -11.42 -17.45
C GLU A 195 -2.94 -10.56 -16.42
N THR A 196 -3.51 -9.41 -16.08
CA THR A 196 -2.90 -8.52 -15.07
C THR A 196 -3.01 -9.12 -13.67
N ALA A 197 -4.07 -9.84 -13.35
CA ALA A 197 -4.22 -10.58 -12.10
C ALA A 197 -3.20 -11.70 -11.98
N ASP A 198 -2.92 -12.43 -13.08
CA ASP A 198 -1.90 -13.47 -13.12
C ASP A 198 -0.49 -12.88 -12.95
N LEU A 199 -0.22 -11.72 -13.55
CA LEU A 199 1.02 -10.97 -13.30
C LEU A 199 1.14 -10.55 -11.83
N ALA A 200 0.05 -10.07 -11.22
CA ALA A 200 0.04 -9.69 -9.81
C ALA A 200 0.32 -10.89 -8.89
N ARG A 201 -0.20 -12.10 -9.20
CA ARG A 201 0.13 -13.34 -8.49
C ARG A 201 1.62 -13.67 -8.58
N SER A 202 2.17 -13.66 -9.80
CA SER A 202 3.61 -13.95 -10.00
C SER A 202 4.50 -12.99 -9.23
N ILE A 203 4.19 -11.69 -9.22
CA ILE A 203 4.93 -10.69 -8.43
C ILE A 203 4.75 -10.96 -6.93
N ALA A 204 3.55 -11.34 -6.48
CA ALA A 204 3.26 -11.65 -5.08
C ALA A 204 4.04 -12.87 -4.56
N GLU A 205 4.37 -13.84 -5.42
CA GLU A 205 5.21 -15.00 -5.07
C GLU A 205 6.63 -14.60 -4.69
N GLU A 206 7.15 -13.50 -5.27
CA GLU A 206 8.51 -13.00 -5.04
C GLU A 206 8.55 -11.76 -4.12
N PHE A 207 7.37 -11.28 -3.69
CA PHE A 207 7.20 -10.04 -2.94
C PHE A 207 7.66 -10.17 -1.50
#